data_f045d079aa09d19d266f620a19741199
#
_entry.id   f045d079aa09d19d266f620a19741199
#
_cell.length_a   1.000
_cell.length_b   1.000
_cell.length_c   1.000
_cell.angle_alpha   90.00
_cell.angle_beta   90.00
_cell.angle_gamma   90.00
#
_symmetry.space_group_name_H-M   'P 1'
#
loop_
_entity.id
_entity.type
_entity.pdbx_description
1 polymer ?
#
loop_
_entity_poly.entity_id
_entity_poly.type
_entity_poly.pdbx_seq_one_letter_code
_entity_poly.pdbx_strand_id
1 'polypeptide(L)'
;VLDWYFLTFFGDSMLLLPCALILFLLLLMSPATRAAGWQWALIFGFTGGVVCLSKLAFMGWGIGSEHYDFTGFSGHSALAASIWPPLLWTLTGRFSHPIRSIALLTGWILPFAIGVSRLEIRVHSVSEVISGLILGYLASALFLRLQRSKTRPHLSWSHFAIALALPLALMGQRQPAPTQGLLEHIAKTLAQIERPYTRADLHKPTPIR
;
A
#
# COMPACT_ATOMS: atom_id res chain seq x y z
N VAL A 1 25.66 -5.36 1.20
CA VAL A 1 24.50 -6.01 1.82
C VAL A 1 23.31 -5.10 1.62
N LEU A 2 22.20 -5.61 1.05
CA LEU A 2 20.98 -4.84 0.83
C LEU A 2 20.34 -4.53 2.21
N ASP A 3 20.09 -3.25 2.48
CA ASP A 3 19.37 -2.87 3.71
C ASP A 3 17.86 -3.06 3.52
N TRP A 4 17.34 -4.18 4.01
CA TRP A 4 15.93 -4.52 3.93
C TRP A 4 15.03 -3.51 4.66
N TYR A 5 15.52 -2.89 5.73
CA TYR A 5 14.80 -1.84 6.45
C TYR A 5 14.69 -0.56 5.63
N PHE A 6 15.71 -0.22 4.85
CA PHE A 6 15.65 0.88 3.91
C PHE A 6 14.62 0.62 2.80
N LEU A 7 14.62 -0.60 2.25
CA LEU A 7 13.70 -0.95 1.17
C LEU A 7 12.24 -1.00 1.66
N THR A 8 12.00 -1.57 2.84
CA THR A 8 10.64 -1.68 3.41
C THR A 8 10.03 -0.31 3.72
N PHE A 9 10.85 0.74 3.95
CA PHE A 9 10.39 2.11 4.15
C PHE A 9 9.53 2.63 2.98
N PHE A 10 9.86 2.25 1.75
CA PHE A 10 9.06 2.62 0.56
C PHE A 10 7.67 1.95 0.52
N GLY A 11 7.40 1.03 1.41
CA GLY A 11 6.08 0.42 1.64
C GLY A 11 5.40 0.91 2.91
N ASP A 12 6.05 1.75 3.72
CA ASP A 12 5.49 2.22 4.98
C ASP A 12 4.32 3.20 4.75
N SER A 13 3.28 3.09 5.56
CA SER A 13 2.11 3.94 5.48
C SER A 13 2.42 5.41 5.82
N MET A 14 3.46 5.71 6.60
CA MET A 14 3.94 7.07 6.83
C MET A 14 4.40 7.76 5.55
N LEU A 15 4.93 7.00 4.59
CA LEU A 15 5.30 7.50 3.27
C LEU A 15 4.14 7.39 2.28
N LEU A 16 3.49 6.22 2.24
CA LEU A 16 2.53 5.91 1.19
C LEU A 16 1.22 6.69 1.31
N LEU A 17 0.71 6.97 2.52
CA LEU A 17 -0.51 7.76 2.67
C LEU A 17 -0.34 9.21 2.22
N PRO A 18 0.73 9.94 2.57
CA PRO A 18 1.04 11.23 1.94
C PRO A 18 1.20 11.16 0.42
N CYS A 19 1.89 10.13 -0.10
CA CYS A 19 2.00 9.94 -1.55
C CYS A 19 0.64 9.70 -2.21
N ALA A 20 -0.24 8.95 -1.55
CA ALA A 20 -1.61 8.73 -1.99
C ALA A 20 -2.41 10.04 -2.04
N LEU A 21 -2.30 10.87 -1.01
CA LEU A 21 -2.93 12.19 -0.97
C LEU A 21 -2.40 13.10 -2.10
N ILE A 22 -1.08 13.14 -2.30
CA ILE A 22 -0.47 13.90 -3.39
C ILE A 22 -1.02 13.43 -4.74
N LEU A 23 -1.03 12.12 -4.99
CA LEU A 23 -1.56 11.56 -6.24
C LEU A 23 -3.01 11.99 -6.48
N PHE A 24 -3.84 11.90 -5.45
CA PHE A 24 -5.24 12.33 -5.51
C PHE A 24 -5.35 13.81 -5.85
N LEU A 25 -4.64 14.68 -5.15
CA LEU A 25 -4.66 16.12 -5.37
C LEU A 25 -4.15 16.49 -6.77
N LEU A 26 -3.05 15.88 -7.24
CA LEU A 26 -2.52 16.10 -8.58
C LEU A 26 -3.54 15.75 -9.68
N LEU A 27 -4.30 14.66 -9.49
CA LEU A 27 -5.34 14.27 -10.43
C LEU A 27 -6.57 15.20 -10.37
N LEU A 28 -6.87 15.81 -9.22
CA LEU A 28 -7.99 16.73 -9.06
C LEU A 28 -7.73 18.12 -9.64
N MET A 29 -6.47 18.54 -9.81
CA MET A 29 -6.09 19.89 -10.23
C MET A 29 -6.57 20.25 -11.64
N SER A 30 -6.72 19.29 -12.52
CA SER A 30 -7.23 19.52 -13.88
C SER A 30 -8.63 18.96 -14.07
N PRO A 31 -9.57 19.71 -14.66
CA PRO A 31 -10.89 19.20 -15.01
C PRO A 31 -10.83 17.92 -15.86
N ALA A 32 -9.83 17.81 -16.74
CA ALA A 32 -9.64 16.65 -17.62
C ALA A 32 -9.26 15.36 -16.86
N THR A 33 -8.64 15.46 -15.68
CA THR A 33 -8.19 14.33 -14.86
C THR A 33 -8.95 14.15 -13.56
N ARG A 34 -9.88 15.04 -13.24
CA ARG A 34 -10.65 15.00 -11.99
C ARG A 34 -11.43 13.70 -11.79
N ALA A 35 -12.05 13.18 -12.85
CA ALA A 35 -12.73 11.88 -12.80
C ALA A 35 -11.74 10.73 -12.51
N ALA A 36 -10.51 10.80 -13.03
CA ALA A 36 -9.45 9.85 -12.71
C ALA A 36 -9.06 9.90 -11.23
N GLY A 37 -9.02 11.10 -10.64
CA GLY A 37 -8.76 11.27 -9.20
C GLY A 37 -9.78 10.51 -8.34
N TRP A 38 -11.06 10.71 -8.60
CA TRP A 38 -12.11 10.00 -7.86
C TRP A 38 -12.12 8.49 -8.12
N GLN A 39 -11.89 8.06 -9.37
CA GLN A 39 -11.77 6.63 -9.69
C GLN A 39 -10.61 5.99 -8.90
N TRP A 40 -9.45 6.67 -8.86
CA TRP A 40 -8.31 6.18 -8.09
C TRP A 40 -8.60 6.15 -6.60
N ALA A 41 -9.21 7.20 -6.03
CA ALA A 41 -9.55 7.26 -4.62
C ALA A 41 -10.50 6.12 -4.20
N LEU A 42 -11.49 5.80 -5.02
CA LEU A 42 -12.42 4.68 -4.77
C LEU A 42 -11.69 3.33 -4.83
N ILE A 43 -10.86 3.10 -5.86
CA ILE A 43 -10.09 1.86 -6.01
C ILE A 43 -9.10 1.69 -4.84
N PHE A 44 -8.37 2.76 -4.51
CA PHE A 44 -7.41 2.76 -3.40
C PHE A 44 -8.11 2.59 -2.04
N GLY A 45 -9.21 3.31 -1.81
CA GLY A 45 -10.02 3.18 -0.60
C GLY A 45 -10.58 1.78 -0.40
N PHE A 46 -11.06 1.15 -1.49
CA PHE A 46 -11.49 -0.25 -1.46
C PHE A 46 -10.33 -1.19 -1.10
N THR A 47 -9.16 -1.00 -1.73
CA THR A 47 -7.96 -1.80 -1.45
C THR A 47 -7.53 -1.67 0.02
N GLY A 48 -7.44 -0.44 0.52
CA GLY A 48 -7.12 -0.18 1.93
C GLY A 48 -8.18 -0.74 2.89
N GLY A 49 -9.44 -0.63 2.52
CA GLY A 49 -10.57 -1.21 3.27
C GLY A 49 -10.45 -2.73 3.41
N VAL A 50 -10.16 -3.44 2.31
CA VAL A 50 -9.95 -4.90 2.34
C VAL A 50 -8.78 -5.27 3.24
N VAL A 51 -7.65 -4.56 3.14
CA VAL A 51 -6.48 -4.77 4.02
C VAL A 51 -6.86 -4.56 5.49
N CYS A 52 -7.50 -3.45 5.83
CA CYS A 52 -7.91 -3.14 7.19
C CYS A 52 -8.91 -4.18 7.73
N LEU A 53 -9.95 -4.52 6.95
CA LEU A 53 -10.96 -5.49 7.36
C LEU A 53 -10.35 -6.88 7.61
N SER A 54 -9.42 -7.34 6.76
CA SER A 54 -8.76 -8.63 6.97
C SER A 54 -7.96 -8.67 8.26
N LYS A 55 -7.24 -7.58 8.57
CA LYS A 55 -6.48 -7.47 9.82
C LYS A 55 -7.40 -7.37 11.04
N LEU A 56 -8.46 -6.57 10.95
CA LEU A 56 -9.45 -6.46 12.04
C LEU A 56 -10.14 -7.80 12.30
N ALA A 57 -10.51 -8.54 11.24
CA ALA A 57 -11.10 -9.86 11.37
C ALA A 57 -10.19 -10.85 12.12
N PHE A 58 -8.90 -10.80 11.83
CA PHE A 58 -7.94 -11.63 12.57
C PHE A 58 -7.73 -11.12 14.00
N MET A 59 -7.38 -9.85 14.18
CA MET A 59 -7.06 -9.29 15.50
C MET A 59 -8.24 -9.31 16.47
N GLY A 60 -9.48 -9.13 15.96
CA GLY A 60 -10.68 -9.12 16.78
C GLY A 60 -11.29 -10.51 17.04
N TRP A 61 -11.26 -11.38 16.04
CA TRP A 61 -12.00 -12.65 16.10
C TRP A 61 -11.16 -13.89 15.76
N GLY A 62 -9.85 -13.74 15.55
CA GLY A 62 -8.97 -14.87 15.22
C GLY A 62 -9.22 -15.45 13.81
N ILE A 63 -9.94 -14.71 12.93
CA ILE A 63 -10.26 -15.20 11.58
C ILE A 63 -9.00 -15.14 10.71
N GLY A 64 -8.33 -16.27 10.57
CA GLY A 64 -7.09 -16.46 9.82
C GLY A 64 -7.01 -17.89 9.27
N SER A 65 -5.84 -18.25 8.75
CA SER A 65 -5.58 -19.61 8.26
C SER A 65 -4.22 -20.11 8.77
N GLU A 66 -4.24 -21.10 9.64
CA GLU A 66 -3.02 -21.77 10.15
C GLU A 66 -2.27 -22.42 9.01
N HIS A 67 -2.94 -23.11 8.09
CA HIS A 67 -2.31 -23.81 6.96
C HIS A 67 -1.49 -22.88 6.08
N TYR A 68 -1.95 -21.64 5.86
CA TYR A 68 -1.25 -20.63 5.04
C TYR A 68 -0.47 -19.63 5.88
N ASP A 69 -0.44 -19.78 7.21
CA ASP A 69 0.10 -18.78 8.15
C ASP A 69 -0.41 -17.37 7.85
N PHE A 70 -1.73 -17.24 7.59
CA PHE A 70 -2.37 -16.01 7.12
C PHE A 70 -3.13 -15.34 8.26
N THR A 71 -2.73 -14.12 8.62
CA THR A 71 -3.35 -13.27 9.65
C THR A 71 -3.97 -12.00 9.07
N GLY A 72 -3.86 -11.81 7.75
CA GLY A 72 -4.38 -10.67 6.99
C GLY A 72 -3.42 -10.22 5.90
N PHE A 73 -3.91 -9.44 4.96
CA PHE A 73 -3.08 -8.95 3.85
C PHE A 73 -1.90 -8.10 4.34
N SER A 74 -0.72 -8.26 3.72
CA SER A 74 0.42 -7.37 3.96
C SER A 74 0.09 -5.95 3.49
N GLY A 75 -0.08 -5.01 4.44
CA GLY A 75 -0.39 -3.61 4.14
C GLY A 75 0.70 -2.93 3.31
N HIS A 76 1.98 -3.15 3.65
CA HIS A 76 3.11 -2.61 2.88
C HIS A 76 3.07 -3.05 1.42
N SER A 77 2.83 -4.35 1.17
CA SER A 77 2.76 -4.91 -0.18
C SER A 77 1.55 -4.37 -0.95
N ALA A 78 0.38 -4.38 -0.34
CA ALA A 78 -0.86 -3.95 -0.99
C ALA A 78 -0.87 -2.44 -1.29
N LEU A 79 -0.50 -1.60 -0.33
CA LEU A 79 -0.46 -0.15 -0.52
C LEU A 79 0.63 0.25 -1.51
N ALA A 80 1.84 -0.32 -1.40
CA ALA A 80 2.91 -0.04 -2.36
C ALA A 80 2.48 -0.39 -3.79
N ALA A 81 1.91 -1.59 -3.99
CA ALA A 81 1.47 -2.05 -5.31
C ALA A 81 0.28 -1.24 -5.86
N SER A 82 -0.55 -0.63 -5.00
CA SER A 82 -1.67 0.22 -5.44
C SER A 82 -1.29 1.68 -5.69
N ILE A 83 -0.14 2.15 -5.17
CA ILE A 83 0.27 3.56 -5.25
C ILE A 83 1.40 3.79 -6.25
N TRP A 84 2.49 3.00 -6.22
CA TRP A 84 3.67 3.28 -7.02
C TRP A 84 3.41 3.29 -8.53
N PRO A 85 2.70 2.30 -9.14
CA PRO A 85 2.45 2.33 -10.58
C PRO A 85 1.60 3.54 -11.02
N PRO A 86 0.46 3.90 -10.38
CA PRO A 86 -0.31 5.09 -10.72
C PRO A 86 0.43 6.40 -10.47
N LEU A 87 1.22 6.49 -9.39
CA LEU A 87 1.99 7.68 -9.05
C LEU A 87 3.05 7.96 -10.11
N LEU A 88 3.87 6.96 -10.46
CA LEU A 88 4.91 7.12 -11.48
C LEU A 88 4.32 7.34 -12.87
N TRP A 89 3.18 6.71 -13.20
CA TRP A 89 2.45 7.00 -14.43
C TRP A 89 2.01 8.48 -14.49
N THR A 90 1.51 9.03 -13.38
CA THR A 90 1.04 10.41 -13.28
C THR A 90 2.20 11.40 -13.37
N LEU A 91 3.25 11.19 -12.58
CA LEU A 91 4.41 12.09 -12.52
C LEU A 91 5.17 12.15 -13.84
N THR A 92 5.21 11.07 -14.60
CA THR A 92 6.00 11.00 -15.84
C THR A 92 5.22 11.38 -17.10
N GLY A 93 4.00 11.88 -16.96
CA GLY A 93 3.13 12.21 -18.11
C GLY A 93 3.74 13.15 -19.14
N ARG A 94 4.60 14.09 -18.73
CA ARG A 94 5.31 15.08 -19.58
C ARG A 94 6.61 14.59 -20.22
N PHE A 95 7.15 13.47 -19.79
CA PHE A 95 8.46 12.98 -20.21
C PHE A 95 8.37 12.16 -21.51
N SER A 96 9.54 11.90 -22.13
CA SER A 96 9.66 11.06 -23.31
C SER A 96 9.22 9.61 -23.05
N HIS A 97 8.89 8.89 -24.10
CA HIS A 97 8.42 7.51 -24.01
C HIS A 97 9.38 6.58 -23.23
N PRO A 98 10.72 6.62 -23.44
CA PRO A 98 11.64 5.76 -22.68
C PRO A 98 11.58 6.03 -21.16
N ILE A 99 11.59 7.31 -20.76
CA ILE A 99 11.53 7.69 -19.34
C ILE A 99 10.23 7.19 -18.70
N ARG A 100 9.10 7.35 -19.39
CA ARG A 100 7.80 6.86 -18.93
C ARG A 100 7.79 5.34 -18.77
N SER A 101 8.39 4.62 -19.71
CA SER A 101 8.45 3.16 -19.67
C SER A 101 9.30 2.67 -18.50
N ILE A 102 10.47 3.28 -18.28
CA ILE A 102 11.35 2.96 -17.14
C ILE A 102 10.63 3.25 -15.82
N ALA A 103 10.03 4.42 -15.67
CA ALA A 103 9.31 4.79 -14.46
C ALA A 103 8.14 3.84 -14.16
N LEU A 104 7.36 3.48 -15.20
CA LEU A 104 6.27 2.53 -15.03
C LEU A 104 6.78 1.15 -14.63
N LEU A 105 7.85 0.66 -15.25
CA LEU A 105 8.50 -0.59 -14.88
C LEU A 105 8.99 -0.56 -13.42
N THR A 106 9.64 0.53 -13.01
CA THR A 106 10.02 0.75 -11.61
C THR A 106 8.81 0.68 -10.69
N GLY A 107 7.70 1.32 -11.07
CA GLY A 107 6.46 1.29 -10.30
C GLY A 107 5.89 -0.12 -10.08
N TRP A 108 6.10 -1.04 -11.03
CA TRP A 108 5.69 -2.44 -10.89
C TRP A 108 6.70 -3.29 -10.13
N ILE A 109 8.01 -3.04 -10.30
CA ILE A 109 9.06 -3.84 -9.64
C ILE A 109 9.23 -3.47 -8.16
N LEU A 110 9.17 -2.17 -7.83
CA LEU A 110 9.43 -1.70 -6.47
C LEU A 110 8.50 -2.34 -5.42
N PRO A 111 7.17 -2.45 -5.62
CA PRO A 111 6.31 -3.13 -4.65
C PRO A 111 6.65 -4.62 -4.46
N PHE A 112 7.09 -5.30 -5.52
CA PHE A 112 7.58 -6.67 -5.40
C PHE A 112 8.81 -6.75 -4.49
N ALA A 113 9.79 -5.88 -4.70
CA ALA A 113 10.99 -5.81 -3.87
C ALA A 113 10.64 -5.46 -2.41
N ILE A 114 9.67 -4.56 -2.19
CA ILE A 114 9.12 -4.27 -0.85
C ILE A 114 8.49 -5.53 -0.25
N GLY A 115 7.71 -6.28 -1.01
CA GLY A 115 7.14 -7.55 -0.56
C GLY A 115 8.21 -8.54 -0.10
N VAL A 116 9.29 -8.70 -0.87
CA VAL A 116 10.45 -9.53 -0.49
C VAL A 116 11.07 -9.03 0.82
N SER A 117 11.24 -7.71 0.98
CA SER A 117 11.79 -7.15 2.23
C SER A 117 10.95 -7.55 3.47
N ARG A 118 9.60 -7.68 3.31
CA ARG A 118 8.72 -8.08 4.43
C ARG A 118 8.92 -9.54 4.85
N LEU A 119 9.32 -10.39 3.90
CA LEU A 119 9.69 -11.78 4.18
C LEU A 119 11.05 -11.86 4.87
N GLU A 120 12.04 -11.13 4.36
CA GLU A 120 13.42 -11.14 4.88
C GLU A 120 13.50 -10.64 6.33
N ILE A 121 12.73 -9.60 6.68
CA ILE A 121 12.63 -9.11 8.07
C ILE A 121 11.63 -9.90 8.93
N ARG A 122 11.03 -10.97 8.39
CA ARG A 122 10.16 -11.94 9.09
C ARG A 122 8.93 -11.37 9.78
N VAL A 123 8.33 -10.33 9.20
CA VAL A 123 7.11 -9.69 9.77
C VAL A 123 5.83 -10.13 9.08
N HIS A 124 5.93 -10.81 7.93
CA HIS A 124 4.81 -11.35 7.17
C HIS A 124 5.12 -12.74 6.63
N SER A 125 4.08 -13.55 6.44
CA SER A 125 4.15 -14.82 5.73
C SER A 125 4.12 -14.60 4.20
N VAL A 126 4.51 -15.65 3.46
CA VAL A 126 4.48 -15.62 1.99
C VAL A 126 3.06 -15.40 1.46
N SER A 127 2.05 -16.04 2.08
CA SER A 127 0.65 -15.89 1.70
C SER A 127 0.14 -14.47 1.85
N GLU A 128 0.51 -13.79 2.94
CA GLU A 128 0.14 -12.39 3.23
C GLU A 128 0.77 -11.41 2.23
N VAL A 129 2.03 -11.63 1.86
CA VAL A 129 2.75 -10.80 0.90
C VAL A 129 2.20 -11.01 -0.50
N ILE A 130 2.04 -12.25 -0.96
CA ILE A 130 1.52 -12.55 -2.30
C ILE A 130 0.10 -12.02 -2.46
N SER A 131 -0.78 -12.30 -1.51
CA SER A 131 -2.17 -11.81 -1.57
C SER A 131 -2.25 -10.29 -1.52
N GLY A 132 -1.40 -9.63 -0.72
CA GLY A 132 -1.29 -8.17 -0.68
C GLY A 132 -0.82 -7.59 -2.00
N LEU A 133 0.23 -8.16 -2.61
CA LEU A 133 0.72 -7.75 -3.94
C LEU A 133 -0.35 -7.93 -5.03
N ILE A 134 -1.04 -9.07 -5.06
CA ILE A 134 -2.12 -9.34 -6.03
C ILE A 134 -3.20 -8.26 -5.88
N LEU A 135 -3.69 -8.01 -4.67
CA LEU A 135 -4.72 -7.01 -4.41
C LEU A 135 -4.29 -5.62 -4.89
N GLY A 136 -3.08 -5.17 -4.53
CA GLY A 136 -2.57 -3.86 -4.93
C GLY A 136 -2.28 -3.74 -6.43
N TYR A 137 -1.75 -4.79 -7.05
CA TYR A 137 -1.52 -4.79 -8.50
C TYR A 137 -2.81 -4.82 -9.30
N LEU A 138 -3.84 -5.53 -8.86
CA LEU A 138 -5.17 -5.47 -9.48
C LEU A 138 -5.75 -4.06 -9.40
N ALA A 139 -5.61 -3.37 -8.28
CA ALA A 139 -6.02 -1.99 -8.12
C ALA A 139 -5.30 -1.05 -9.11
N SER A 140 -3.98 -1.15 -9.22
CA SER A 140 -3.18 -0.37 -10.16
C SER A 140 -3.50 -0.70 -11.62
N ALA A 141 -3.63 -1.98 -11.95
CA ALA A 141 -3.98 -2.42 -13.29
C ALA A 141 -5.36 -1.91 -13.72
N LEU A 142 -6.36 -2.00 -12.83
CA LEU A 142 -7.69 -1.47 -13.07
C LEU A 142 -7.65 0.04 -13.32
N PHE A 143 -6.98 0.79 -12.43
CA PHE A 143 -6.85 2.23 -12.61
C PHE A 143 -6.18 2.60 -13.94
N LEU A 144 -5.02 2.02 -14.24
CA LEU A 144 -4.26 2.31 -15.46
C LEU A 144 -5.03 1.88 -16.72
N ARG A 145 -5.80 0.79 -16.67
CA ARG A 145 -6.70 0.39 -17.76
C ARG A 145 -7.78 1.43 -18.02
N LEU A 146 -8.40 1.97 -16.96
CA LEU A 146 -9.42 3.03 -17.06
C LEU A 146 -8.84 4.34 -17.62
N GLN A 147 -7.52 4.56 -17.47
CA GLN A 147 -6.85 5.77 -17.99
C GLN A 147 -6.18 5.56 -19.36
N ARG A 148 -6.23 4.36 -19.95
CA ARG A 148 -5.45 4.02 -21.17
C ARG A 148 -5.68 4.96 -22.36
N SER A 149 -6.91 5.41 -22.55
CA SER A 149 -7.32 6.32 -23.64
C SER A 149 -7.50 7.77 -23.23
N LYS A 150 -7.16 8.12 -21.97
CA LYS A 150 -7.42 9.46 -21.41
C LYS A 150 -6.15 10.31 -21.39
N THR A 151 -6.36 11.61 -21.34
CA THR A 151 -5.28 12.60 -21.21
C THR A 151 -4.55 12.43 -19.87
N ARG A 152 -3.22 12.43 -19.93
CA ARG A 152 -2.39 12.44 -18.73
C ARG A 152 -2.31 13.84 -18.15
N PRO A 153 -2.18 14.02 -16.81
CA PRO A 153 -2.01 15.32 -16.23
C PRO A 153 -0.69 15.96 -16.69
N HIS A 154 -0.77 17.22 -17.11
CA HIS A 154 0.40 18.05 -17.39
C HIS A 154 0.87 18.72 -16.09
N LEU A 155 1.83 18.13 -15.43
CA LEU A 155 2.39 18.64 -14.18
C LEU A 155 3.48 19.68 -14.45
N SER A 156 3.47 20.79 -13.69
CA SER A 156 4.58 21.74 -13.66
C SER A 156 5.77 21.19 -12.86
N TRP A 157 6.93 21.82 -13.02
CA TRP A 157 8.12 21.42 -12.25
C TRP A 157 7.94 21.58 -10.74
N SER A 158 7.12 22.55 -10.29
CA SER A 158 6.81 22.73 -8.87
C SER A 158 6.02 21.53 -8.29
N HIS A 159 5.05 21.00 -9.01
CA HIS A 159 4.31 19.80 -8.58
C HIS A 159 5.23 18.57 -8.48
N PHE A 160 6.14 18.43 -9.42
CA PHE A 160 7.14 17.36 -9.40
C PHE A 160 8.09 17.52 -8.20
N ALA A 161 8.57 18.74 -7.94
CA ALA A 161 9.42 19.03 -6.80
C ALA A 161 8.73 18.74 -5.45
N ILE A 162 7.46 19.13 -5.29
CA ILE A 162 6.67 18.83 -4.07
C ILE A 162 6.48 17.32 -3.91
N ALA A 163 6.12 16.62 -4.99
CA ALA A 163 5.93 15.17 -4.95
C ALA A 163 7.20 14.39 -4.60
N LEU A 164 8.37 14.94 -4.89
CA LEU A 164 9.67 14.35 -4.54
C LEU A 164 10.15 14.78 -3.15
N ALA A 165 9.95 16.05 -2.79
CA ALA A 165 10.46 16.62 -1.53
C ALA A 165 9.78 16.00 -0.30
N LEU A 166 8.46 15.70 -0.37
CA LEU A 166 7.74 15.17 0.78
C LEU A 166 8.22 13.75 1.18
N PRO A 167 8.37 12.77 0.27
CA PRO A 167 8.97 11.50 0.61
C PRO A 167 10.37 11.62 1.22
N LEU A 168 11.21 12.51 0.65
CA LEU A 168 12.57 12.75 1.15
C LEU A 168 12.57 13.34 2.56
N ALA A 169 11.67 14.28 2.85
CA ALA A 169 11.53 14.87 4.17
C ALA A 169 11.07 13.84 5.22
N LEU A 170 10.16 12.93 4.85
CA LEU A 170 9.66 11.88 5.73
C LEU A 170 10.70 10.77 6.01
N MET A 171 11.62 10.53 5.07
CA MET A 171 12.73 9.57 5.28
C MET A 171 13.59 9.89 6.52
N GLY A 172 13.67 11.16 6.92
CA GLY A 172 14.44 11.59 8.10
C GLY A 172 13.79 11.23 9.44
N GLN A 173 12.49 10.95 9.49
CA GLN A 173 11.75 10.82 10.74
C GLN A 173 11.69 9.39 11.31
N ARG A 174 12.04 8.36 10.57
CA ARG A 174 12.16 6.93 10.96
C ARG A 174 11.19 6.40 12.04
N GLN A 175 10.04 7.02 12.22
CA GLN A 175 9.04 6.53 13.18
C GLN A 175 8.08 5.56 12.48
N PRO A 176 7.79 4.38 13.08
CA PRO A 176 6.80 3.47 12.52
C PRO A 176 5.42 4.13 12.53
N ALA A 177 4.63 3.87 11.50
CA ALA A 177 3.29 4.42 11.40
C ALA A 177 2.41 3.93 12.56
N PRO A 178 1.59 4.81 13.16
CA PRO A 178 0.67 4.46 14.24
C PRO A 178 -0.51 3.58 13.77
N THR A 179 -0.56 3.22 12.49
CA THR A 179 -1.65 2.47 11.87
C THR A 179 -1.89 1.11 12.51
N GLN A 180 -0.83 0.40 12.93
CA GLN A 180 -0.97 -0.90 13.59
C GLN A 180 -1.64 -0.75 14.96
N GLY A 181 -1.19 0.19 15.80
CA GLY A 181 -1.79 0.45 17.12
C GLY A 181 -3.25 0.92 17.01
N LEU A 182 -3.57 1.72 15.99
CA LEU A 182 -4.96 2.12 15.72
C LEU A 182 -5.85 0.91 15.39
N LEU A 183 -5.38 0.01 14.53
CA LEU A 183 -6.13 -1.22 14.18
C LEU A 183 -6.31 -2.13 15.40
N GLU A 184 -5.29 -2.29 16.25
CA GLU A 184 -5.39 -3.04 17.49
C GLU A 184 -6.43 -2.45 18.44
N HIS A 185 -6.44 -1.11 18.60
CA HIS A 185 -7.44 -0.42 19.42
C HIS A 185 -8.85 -0.64 18.88
N ILE A 186 -9.05 -0.49 17.56
CA ILE A 186 -10.34 -0.73 16.91
C ILE A 186 -10.79 -2.18 17.08
N ALA A 187 -9.89 -3.15 16.85
CA ALA A 187 -10.19 -4.57 16.99
C ALA A 187 -10.64 -4.91 18.42
N LYS A 188 -9.92 -4.42 19.44
CA LYS A 188 -10.26 -4.60 20.86
C LYS A 188 -11.65 -4.04 21.18
N THR A 189 -11.94 -2.83 20.69
CA THR A 189 -13.21 -2.15 20.97
C THR A 189 -14.38 -2.86 20.28
N LEU A 190 -14.22 -3.24 19.01
CA LEU A 190 -15.30 -3.89 18.24
C LEU A 190 -15.58 -5.33 18.71
N ALA A 191 -14.54 -6.08 19.03
CA ALA A 191 -14.67 -7.47 19.46
C ALA A 191 -14.84 -7.60 21.00
N GLN A 192 -14.77 -6.50 21.76
CA GLN A 192 -14.88 -6.47 23.23
C GLN A 192 -13.89 -7.42 23.94
N ILE A 193 -12.63 -7.44 23.46
CA ILE A 193 -11.55 -8.28 23.97
C ILE A 193 -10.47 -7.45 24.65
N GLU A 194 -9.80 -8.01 25.64
CA GLU A 194 -8.73 -7.32 26.38
C GLU A 194 -7.46 -7.18 25.55
N ARG A 195 -7.14 -8.20 24.75
CA ARG A 195 -5.97 -8.20 23.86
C ARG A 195 -6.31 -8.69 22.45
N PRO A 196 -5.67 -8.16 21.41
CA PRO A 196 -5.89 -8.64 20.06
C PRO A 196 -5.30 -10.05 19.88
N TYR A 197 -5.87 -10.82 18.94
CA TYR A 197 -5.26 -12.07 18.49
C TYR A 197 -3.93 -11.78 17.81
N THR A 198 -2.96 -12.66 18.04
CA THR A 198 -1.60 -12.60 17.49
C THR A 198 -1.30 -13.84 16.65
N ARG A 199 -0.26 -13.79 15.82
CA ARG A 199 0.18 -14.96 15.04
C ARG A 199 0.46 -16.18 15.96
N ALA A 200 0.96 -15.97 17.16
CA ALA A 200 1.17 -17.05 18.12
C ALA A 200 -0.14 -17.73 18.55
N ASP A 201 -1.26 -17.00 18.54
CA ASP A 201 -2.57 -17.57 18.87
C ASP A 201 -3.13 -18.41 17.71
N LEU A 202 -2.73 -18.12 16.46
CA LEU A 202 -3.13 -18.89 15.28
C LEU A 202 -2.58 -20.33 15.33
N HIS A 203 -1.40 -20.55 15.91
CA HIS A 203 -0.73 -21.83 16.00
C HIS A 203 -0.89 -22.53 17.37
N LYS A 204 -1.79 -22.05 18.22
CA LYS A 204 -2.13 -22.75 19.47
C LYS A 204 -3.18 -23.82 19.21
N PRO A 205 -3.05 -25.00 19.82
CA PRO A 205 -4.14 -25.98 19.78
C PRO A 205 -5.39 -25.34 20.38
N THR A 206 -6.50 -25.41 19.64
CA THR A 206 -7.81 -24.95 20.13
C THR A 206 -8.12 -25.68 21.43
N PRO A 207 -8.42 -25.01 22.55
CA PRO A 207 -8.85 -25.70 23.74
C PRO A 207 -10.10 -26.52 23.37
N ILE A 208 -10.04 -27.82 23.58
CA ILE A 208 -11.20 -28.69 23.48
C ILE A 208 -12.18 -28.17 24.53
N ARG A 209 -13.29 -27.57 24.08
CA ARG A 209 -14.39 -27.15 24.95
C ARG A 209 -15.20 -28.36 25.37
#